data_32125f74055551e19fb3018129c5054a
#
_entry.id   32125f74055551e19fb3018129c5054a
#
_cell.length_a   1.000
_cell.length_b   1.000
_cell.length_c   1.000
_cell.angle_alpha   90.00
_cell.angle_beta   90.00
_cell.angle_gamma   90.00
#
_symmetry.space_group_name_H-M   'P 1'
#
loop_
_entity.id
_entity.type
_entity.pdbx_description
1 polymer ?
#
loop_
_entity_poly.entity_id
_entity_poly.type
_entity_poly.pdbx_seq_one_letter_code
_entity_poly.pdbx_strand_id
1 'polypeptide(L)'
;YRSSLPDYTLPEFGQKGLCARKLYHPLIKDPVANSVTLTKGMLLTGSNASGKSTFLKTVALSQILAQTIYTVPADSYQTDFYAVYTSMALRDDLATSSSYFMVEIKSLKRIIDAGKEKKHPVMCFVDEVLRGTNTVERIAASTEILKSLAENHIFSFAATHDVELTKLLEDAYENYHFEERIENNEISFPYQLCQGRANSRNAIRLLQMLGYEEALIQRAEKRASDFIEQGEWSK
;
A
#
# COMPACT_ATOMS: atom_id res chain seq x y z
N TYR A 1 15.04 -7.25 -23.24
CA TYR A 1 14.08 -6.70 -22.27
C TYR A 1 13.69 -5.26 -22.61
N ARG A 2 14.67 -4.33 -22.83
CA ARG A 2 14.36 -2.93 -23.19
C ARG A 2 13.47 -2.81 -24.42
N SER A 3 13.72 -3.62 -25.44
CA SER A 3 12.91 -3.63 -26.66
C SER A 3 11.48 -4.13 -26.49
N SER A 4 11.16 -4.77 -25.36
CA SER A 4 9.80 -5.24 -25.04
C SER A 4 9.01 -4.24 -24.16
N LEU A 5 9.63 -3.15 -23.70
CA LEU A 5 8.95 -2.10 -22.96
C LEU A 5 8.46 -1.02 -23.94
N PRO A 6 7.22 -0.53 -23.81
CA PRO A 6 6.71 0.56 -24.63
C PRO A 6 7.53 1.85 -24.42
N ASP A 7 7.82 2.19 -23.16
CA ASP A 7 8.66 3.32 -22.76
C ASP A 7 9.54 2.89 -21.59
N TYR A 8 10.77 3.42 -21.52
CA TYR A 8 11.66 3.19 -20.38
C TYR A 8 12.64 4.36 -20.21
N THR A 9 13.17 4.50 -18.99
CA THR A 9 14.21 5.47 -18.66
C THR A 9 15.40 4.78 -18.00
N LEU A 10 16.54 5.48 -18.01
CA LEU A 10 17.68 5.14 -17.17
C LEU A 10 17.50 5.80 -15.81
N PRO A 11 17.69 5.07 -14.69
CA PRO A 11 17.52 5.64 -13.37
C PRO A 11 18.64 6.61 -13.02
N GLU A 12 18.33 7.62 -12.22
CA GLU A 12 19.28 8.51 -11.58
C GLU A 12 19.39 8.15 -10.10
N PHE A 13 20.63 7.92 -9.63
CA PHE A 13 20.92 7.57 -8.24
C PHE A 13 21.56 8.72 -7.48
N GLY A 14 21.48 8.68 -6.13
CA GLY A 14 22.08 9.64 -5.22
C GLY A 14 21.08 10.64 -4.64
N GLN A 15 19.78 10.43 -4.87
CA GLN A 15 18.71 11.21 -4.24
C GLN A 15 17.96 10.33 -3.23
N LYS A 16 17.94 10.77 -1.97
CA LYS A 16 17.11 10.11 -0.94
C LYS A 16 15.64 10.22 -1.30
N GLY A 17 14.91 9.11 -1.15
CA GLY A 17 13.51 9.03 -1.49
C GLY A 17 13.26 8.43 -2.87
N LEU A 18 12.14 8.76 -3.46
CA LEU A 18 11.72 8.30 -4.78
C LEU A 18 11.01 9.44 -5.53
N CYS A 19 11.48 9.74 -6.73
CA CYS A 19 10.73 10.56 -7.68
C CYS A 19 10.58 9.78 -8.98
N ALA A 20 9.35 9.40 -9.31
CA ALA A 20 9.04 8.64 -10.51
C ALA A 20 7.90 9.31 -11.28
N ARG A 21 8.07 9.45 -12.59
CA ARG A 21 7.05 9.99 -13.50
C ARG A 21 6.58 8.90 -14.44
N LYS A 22 5.27 8.73 -14.54
CA LYS A 22 4.60 7.73 -15.35
C LYS A 22 5.17 6.31 -15.17
N LEU A 23 5.40 5.94 -13.93
CA LEU A 23 5.82 4.59 -13.55
C LEU A 23 4.69 3.60 -13.83
N TYR A 24 4.99 2.49 -14.51
CA TYR A 24 4.00 1.46 -14.84
C TYR A 24 4.53 0.05 -14.58
N HIS A 25 3.62 -0.91 -14.44
CA HIS A 25 3.99 -2.30 -14.21
C HIS A 25 4.38 -3.00 -15.52
N PRO A 26 5.61 -3.52 -15.66
CA PRO A 26 6.13 -4.02 -16.94
C PRO A 26 5.45 -5.29 -17.47
N LEU A 27 4.71 -6.00 -16.63
CA LEU A 27 4.04 -7.26 -16.99
C LEU A 27 2.52 -7.12 -17.15
N ILE A 28 1.97 -5.92 -17.02
CA ILE A 28 0.54 -5.67 -17.24
C ILE A 28 0.36 -5.16 -18.67
N LYS A 29 -0.60 -5.74 -19.36
CA LYS A 29 -1.02 -5.24 -20.67
C LYS A 29 -1.82 -3.96 -20.46
N ASP A 30 -1.51 -2.91 -21.24
CA ASP A 30 -2.16 -1.59 -21.15
C ASP A 30 -2.17 -1.02 -19.70
N PRO A 31 -1.01 -0.88 -19.04
CA PRO A 31 -0.93 -0.48 -17.66
C PRO A 31 -1.27 1.00 -17.46
N VAL A 32 -1.95 1.32 -16.38
CA VAL A 32 -2.12 2.72 -15.96
C VAL A 32 -0.82 3.17 -15.29
N ALA A 33 -0.21 4.21 -15.87
CA ALA A 33 1.01 4.79 -15.36
C ALA A 33 0.71 5.82 -14.26
N ASN A 34 1.51 5.79 -13.18
CA ASN A 34 1.37 6.67 -12.05
C ASN A 34 2.66 7.46 -11.77
N SER A 35 2.51 8.68 -11.30
CA SER A 35 3.64 9.52 -10.87
C SER A 35 3.62 9.70 -9.36
N VAL A 36 4.80 9.67 -8.73
CA VAL A 36 4.95 9.80 -7.29
C VAL A 36 6.26 10.49 -6.94
N THR A 37 6.22 11.35 -5.94
CA THR A 37 7.40 11.96 -5.34
C THR A 37 7.31 11.80 -3.83
N LEU A 38 8.31 11.14 -3.23
CA LEU A 38 8.33 10.79 -1.83
C LEU A 38 9.67 11.13 -1.19
N THR A 39 9.61 11.76 -0.04
CA THR A 39 10.76 12.01 0.84
C THR A 39 10.70 11.21 2.13
N LYS A 40 9.51 10.71 2.46
CA LYS A 40 9.20 9.83 3.60
C LYS A 40 8.61 8.52 3.08
N GLY A 41 8.36 7.58 3.98
CA GLY A 41 7.59 6.38 3.67
C GLY A 41 6.18 6.71 3.12
N MET A 42 5.62 5.80 2.34
CA MET A 42 4.26 5.91 1.81
C MET A 42 3.29 5.03 2.59
N LEU A 43 2.15 5.60 2.98
CA LEU A 43 0.98 4.84 3.44
C LEU A 43 -0.10 4.90 2.36
N LEU A 44 -0.44 3.73 1.81
CA LEU A 44 -1.33 3.58 0.67
C LEU A 44 -2.65 2.96 1.10
N THR A 45 -3.75 3.67 0.92
CA THR A 45 -5.11 3.21 1.24
C THR A 45 -5.97 3.02 -0.01
N GLY A 46 -7.11 2.37 0.15
CA GLY A 46 -8.07 2.11 -0.91
C GLY A 46 -8.76 0.76 -0.73
N SER A 47 -9.82 0.52 -1.49
CA SER A 47 -10.59 -0.73 -1.46
C SER A 47 -9.81 -1.92 -2.02
N ASN A 48 -10.37 -3.13 -1.85
CA ASN A 48 -9.85 -4.32 -2.54
C ASN A 48 -9.98 -4.14 -4.06
N ALA A 49 -9.04 -4.69 -4.81
CA ALA A 49 -8.91 -4.56 -6.26
C ALA A 49 -8.62 -3.14 -6.79
N SER A 50 -8.47 -2.12 -5.94
CA SER A 50 -8.16 -0.75 -6.37
C SER A 50 -6.76 -0.56 -6.97
N GLY A 51 -5.86 -1.55 -6.81
CA GLY A 51 -4.51 -1.50 -7.38
C GLY A 51 -3.37 -1.32 -6.38
N LYS A 52 -3.63 -1.27 -5.05
CA LYS A 52 -2.60 -1.09 -4.00
C LYS A 52 -1.43 -2.06 -4.13
N SER A 53 -1.72 -3.36 -4.06
CA SER A 53 -0.70 -4.42 -4.15
C SER A 53 0.07 -4.39 -5.48
N THR A 54 -0.62 -4.05 -6.57
CA THR A 54 -0.01 -3.89 -7.89
C THR A 54 0.96 -2.73 -7.91
N PHE A 55 0.59 -1.60 -7.33
CA PHE A 55 1.46 -0.43 -7.25
C PHE A 55 2.70 -0.70 -6.38
N LEU A 56 2.54 -1.32 -5.22
CA LEU A 56 3.68 -1.74 -4.39
C LEU A 56 4.65 -2.64 -5.16
N LYS A 57 4.12 -3.64 -5.89
CA LYS A 57 4.92 -4.52 -6.74
C LYS A 57 5.60 -3.76 -7.87
N THR A 58 4.93 -2.77 -8.46
CA THR A 58 5.49 -1.93 -9.52
C THR A 58 6.71 -1.17 -9.02
N VAL A 59 6.63 -0.52 -7.87
CA VAL A 59 7.75 0.21 -7.27
C VAL A 59 8.88 -0.75 -6.90
N ALA A 60 8.58 -1.89 -6.25
CA ALA A 60 9.56 -2.89 -5.85
C ALA A 60 10.34 -3.45 -7.06
N LEU A 61 9.63 -3.86 -8.10
CA LEU A 61 10.23 -4.36 -9.35
C LEU A 61 11.08 -3.29 -10.02
N SER A 62 10.58 -2.06 -10.09
CA SER A 62 11.30 -0.94 -10.71
C SER A 62 12.59 -0.61 -9.98
N GLN A 63 12.59 -0.63 -8.64
CA GLN A 63 13.81 -0.47 -7.85
C GLN A 63 14.82 -1.58 -8.12
N ILE A 64 14.37 -2.84 -8.20
CA ILE A 64 15.25 -3.96 -8.53
C ILE A 64 15.82 -3.81 -9.95
N LEU A 65 14.98 -3.49 -10.94
CA LEU A 65 15.42 -3.28 -12.33
C LEU A 65 16.39 -2.11 -12.45
N ALA A 66 16.13 -1.01 -11.73
CA ALA A 66 17.03 0.13 -11.66
C ALA A 66 18.44 -0.28 -11.21
N GLN A 67 18.53 -1.05 -10.14
CA GLN A 67 19.78 -1.45 -9.50
C GLN A 67 20.52 -2.60 -10.21
N THR A 68 19.83 -3.39 -11.03
CA THR A 68 20.41 -4.59 -11.66
C THR A 68 20.72 -4.40 -13.13
N ILE A 69 19.74 -3.93 -13.91
CA ILE A 69 19.89 -3.78 -15.37
C ILE A 69 19.87 -2.31 -15.83
N TYR A 70 19.85 -1.38 -14.89
CA TYR A 70 19.86 0.06 -15.15
C TYR A 70 18.77 0.50 -16.13
N THR A 71 17.53 0.06 -15.87
CA THR A 71 16.37 0.32 -16.75
C THR A 71 15.09 0.29 -15.93
N VAL A 72 14.24 1.29 -16.11
CA VAL A 72 12.96 1.41 -15.37
C VAL A 72 11.82 1.70 -16.34
N PRO A 73 10.65 1.03 -16.20
CA PRO A 73 9.44 1.30 -16.98
C PRO A 73 8.75 2.60 -16.51
N ALA A 74 9.31 3.75 -16.89
CA ALA A 74 8.87 5.08 -16.50
C ALA A 74 9.41 6.15 -17.47
N ASP A 75 8.86 7.36 -17.44
CA ASP A 75 9.42 8.53 -18.12
C ASP A 75 10.68 9.06 -17.41
N SER A 76 10.67 9.05 -16.07
CA SER A 76 11.84 9.40 -15.24
C SER A 76 11.79 8.66 -13.92
N TYR A 77 12.99 8.33 -13.37
CA TYR A 77 13.11 7.61 -12.10
C TYR A 77 14.36 8.05 -11.35
N GLN A 78 14.17 8.68 -10.21
CA GLN A 78 15.26 9.18 -9.35
C GLN A 78 15.10 8.52 -7.97
N THR A 79 16.19 7.96 -7.46
CA THR A 79 16.18 7.17 -6.22
C THR A 79 17.60 7.07 -5.64
N ASP A 80 17.77 6.24 -4.62
CA ASP A 80 19.06 5.82 -4.10
C ASP A 80 19.20 4.30 -4.19
N PHE A 81 20.36 3.77 -3.79
CA PHE A 81 20.57 2.32 -3.68
C PHE A 81 19.99 1.79 -2.38
N TYR A 82 19.15 0.77 -2.46
CA TYR A 82 18.47 0.16 -1.31
C TYR A 82 18.60 -1.36 -1.30
N ALA A 83 18.77 -1.94 -0.12
CA ALA A 83 18.43 -3.34 0.11
C ALA A 83 16.90 -3.48 0.14
N VAL A 84 16.34 -4.22 -0.82
CA VAL A 84 14.88 -4.34 -0.98
C VAL A 84 14.35 -5.52 -0.18
N TYR A 85 13.36 -5.25 0.68
CA TYR A 85 12.65 -6.25 1.48
C TYR A 85 11.16 -6.21 1.20
N THR A 86 10.49 -7.36 1.32
CA THR A 86 9.04 -7.44 1.14
C THR A 86 8.38 -8.26 2.25
N SER A 87 7.20 -7.84 2.68
CA SER A 87 6.23 -8.59 3.47
C SER A 87 4.90 -8.54 2.73
N MET A 88 4.82 -9.24 1.59
CA MET A 88 3.67 -9.26 0.68
C MET A 88 3.38 -10.68 0.23
N ALA A 89 2.09 -10.98 -0.02
CA ALA A 89 1.63 -12.26 -0.55
C ALA A 89 2.16 -13.49 0.23
N LEU A 90 2.26 -13.33 1.54
CA LEU A 90 2.67 -14.41 2.44
C LEU A 90 1.66 -15.55 2.35
N ARG A 91 2.12 -16.78 2.53
CA ARG A 91 1.29 -17.99 2.56
C ARG A 91 1.57 -18.74 3.86
N ASP A 92 0.59 -19.55 4.29
CA ASP A 92 0.82 -20.46 5.38
C ASP A 92 2.00 -21.39 5.03
N ASP A 93 2.92 -21.52 5.96
CA ASP A 93 4.01 -22.47 5.83
C ASP A 93 3.59 -23.81 6.41
N LEU A 94 3.03 -24.66 5.55
CA LEU A 94 2.57 -26.00 5.92
C LEU A 94 3.70 -26.88 6.46
N ALA A 95 4.95 -26.61 6.06
CA ALA A 95 6.11 -27.40 6.49
C ALA A 95 6.52 -27.08 7.94
N THR A 96 6.34 -25.84 8.37
CA THR A 96 6.71 -25.40 9.74
C THR A 96 5.52 -25.27 10.67
N SER A 97 4.29 -25.60 10.23
CA SER A 97 3.04 -25.39 10.98
C SER A 97 2.85 -23.95 11.51
N SER A 98 3.52 -23.00 10.88
CA SER A 98 3.42 -21.58 11.25
C SER A 98 2.20 -20.97 10.59
N SER A 99 1.31 -20.35 11.39
CA SER A 99 0.18 -19.59 10.87
C SER A 99 0.67 -18.39 10.05
N TYR A 100 -0.12 -17.99 9.06
CA TYR A 100 0.10 -16.78 8.25
C TYR A 100 0.54 -15.58 9.10
N PHE A 101 -0.13 -15.35 10.25
CA PHE A 101 0.16 -14.28 11.18
C PHE A 101 1.59 -14.33 11.75
N MET A 102 2.07 -15.53 12.14
CA MET A 102 3.43 -15.70 12.64
C MET A 102 4.50 -15.48 11.56
N VAL A 103 4.22 -15.87 10.31
CA VAL A 103 5.11 -15.62 9.17
C VAL A 103 5.24 -14.12 8.91
N GLU A 104 4.12 -13.40 8.98
CA GLU A 104 4.08 -11.95 8.82
C GLU A 104 4.90 -11.23 9.91
N ILE A 105 4.67 -11.54 11.19
CA ILE A 105 5.41 -10.97 12.31
C ILE A 105 6.92 -11.21 12.16
N LYS A 106 7.34 -12.42 11.80
CA LYS A 106 8.76 -12.74 11.58
C LYS A 106 9.35 -11.95 10.40
N SER A 107 8.57 -11.75 9.33
CA SER A 107 8.97 -10.96 8.17
C SER A 107 9.19 -9.50 8.54
N LEU A 108 8.25 -8.89 9.27
CA LEU A 108 8.36 -7.50 9.74
C LEU A 108 9.55 -7.32 10.69
N LYS A 109 9.75 -8.26 11.63
CA LYS A 109 10.91 -8.23 12.53
C LYS A 109 12.22 -8.26 11.74
N ARG A 110 12.36 -9.15 10.75
CA ARG A 110 13.55 -9.22 9.89
C ARG A 110 13.85 -7.89 9.20
N ILE A 111 12.83 -7.18 8.74
CA ILE A 111 12.98 -5.86 8.09
C ILE A 111 13.50 -4.83 9.10
N ILE A 112 12.91 -4.77 10.29
CA ILE A 112 13.33 -3.85 11.35
C ILE A 112 14.79 -4.14 11.78
N ASP A 113 15.15 -5.41 11.94
CA ASP A 113 16.51 -5.80 12.33
C ASP A 113 17.53 -5.39 11.23
N ALA A 114 17.19 -5.56 9.96
CA ALA A 114 18.03 -5.11 8.84
C ALA A 114 18.26 -3.58 8.85
N GLY A 115 17.25 -2.79 9.17
CA GLY A 115 17.40 -1.34 9.34
C GLY A 115 18.31 -0.96 10.49
N LYS A 116 18.20 -1.67 11.63
CA LYS A 116 19.04 -1.45 12.81
C LYS A 116 20.53 -1.75 12.56
N GLU A 117 20.84 -2.71 11.69
CA GLU A 117 22.21 -3.04 11.33
C GLU A 117 22.93 -1.92 10.57
N LYS A 118 22.21 -1.00 9.94
CA LYS A 118 22.72 0.16 9.19
C LYS A 118 23.79 -0.15 8.13
N LYS A 119 23.85 -1.38 7.66
CA LYS A 119 24.83 -1.79 6.62
C LYS A 119 24.54 -1.15 5.27
N HIS A 120 23.25 -1.12 4.92
CA HIS A 120 22.76 -0.52 3.67
C HIS A 120 21.44 0.20 3.95
N PRO A 121 21.11 1.26 3.20
CA PRO A 121 19.78 1.82 3.20
C PRO A 121 18.76 0.72 2.85
N VAL A 122 17.64 0.69 3.56
CA VAL A 122 16.58 -0.33 3.38
C VAL A 122 15.36 0.31 2.74
N MET A 123 14.82 -0.33 1.71
CA MET A 123 13.50 -0.06 1.16
C MET A 123 12.61 -1.28 1.40
N CYS A 124 11.42 -1.09 1.97
CA CYS A 124 10.54 -2.22 2.22
C CYS A 124 9.11 -1.99 1.73
N PHE A 125 8.46 -3.11 1.41
CA PHE A 125 7.09 -3.14 0.92
C PHE A 125 6.27 -4.08 1.79
N VAL A 126 5.19 -3.55 2.37
CA VAL A 126 4.29 -4.28 3.28
C VAL A 126 2.87 -4.16 2.74
N ASP A 127 2.24 -5.29 2.46
CA ASP A 127 0.87 -5.33 1.96
C ASP A 127 -0.06 -5.90 3.04
N GLU A 128 -0.90 -5.03 3.61
CA GLU A 128 -1.81 -5.30 4.71
C GLU A 128 -1.10 -5.73 6.02
N VAL A 129 -0.75 -4.74 6.85
CA VAL A 129 -0.02 -4.96 8.12
C VAL A 129 -0.91 -5.67 9.14
N LEU A 130 -0.47 -6.84 9.64
CA LEU A 130 -1.10 -7.63 10.71
C LEU A 130 -2.57 -7.99 10.47
N ARG A 131 -2.89 -8.45 9.26
CA ARG A 131 -4.27 -8.78 8.86
C ARG A 131 -4.95 -9.86 9.73
N GLY A 132 -4.20 -10.70 10.41
CA GLY A 132 -4.70 -11.88 11.11
C GLY A 132 -5.21 -11.67 12.54
N THR A 133 -5.42 -10.42 13.02
CA THR A 133 -5.86 -10.13 14.39
C THR A 133 -7.05 -9.18 14.45
N ASN A 134 -7.58 -8.91 15.67
CA ASN A 134 -8.70 -7.99 15.85
C ASN A 134 -8.30 -6.55 15.51
N THR A 135 -9.28 -5.71 15.18
CA THR A 135 -9.07 -4.36 14.64
C THR A 135 -8.30 -3.46 15.60
N VAL A 136 -8.60 -3.48 16.91
CA VAL A 136 -7.95 -2.58 17.88
C VAL A 136 -6.48 -2.92 18.04
N GLU A 137 -6.17 -4.21 18.25
CA GLU A 137 -4.78 -4.68 18.37
C GLU A 137 -4.00 -4.48 17.06
N ARG A 138 -4.66 -4.72 15.91
CA ARG A 138 -4.07 -4.51 14.59
C ARG A 138 -3.64 -3.06 14.40
N ILE A 139 -4.54 -2.10 14.62
CA ILE A 139 -4.25 -0.67 14.45
C ILE A 139 -3.13 -0.25 15.41
N ALA A 140 -3.21 -0.64 16.68
CA ALA A 140 -2.20 -0.30 17.69
C ALA A 140 -0.81 -0.87 17.32
N ALA A 141 -0.74 -2.17 17.04
CA ALA A 141 0.53 -2.82 16.69
C ALA A 141 1.09 -2.35 15.35
N SER A 142 0.23 -2.17 14.33
CA SER A 142 0.65 -1.64 13.03
C SER A 142 1.21 -0.23 13.13
N THR A 143 0.61 0.63 13.95
CA THR A 143 1.11 1.97 14.22
C THR A 143 2.54 1.94 14.74
N GLU A 144 2.80 1.13 15.76
CA GLU A 144 4.13 1.06 16.38
C GLU A 144 5.17 0.39 15.46
N ILE A 145 4.78 -0.64 14.72
CA ILE A 145 5.66 -1.27 13.73
C ILE A 145 6.05 -0.27 12.63
N LEU A 146 5.08 0.44 12.05
CA LEU A 146 5.34 1.40 10.98
C LEU A 146 6.15 2.61 11.49
N LYS A 147 5.90 3.11 12.72
CA LYS A 147 6.76 4.11 13.36
C LYS A 147 8.20 3.60 13.50
N SER A 148 8.37 2.37 13.99
CA SER A 148 9.69 1.76 14.14
C SER A 148 10.43 1.63 12.80
N LEU A 149 9.74 1.35 11.70
CA LEU A 149 10.36 1.35 10.37
C LEU A 149 10.89 2.76 10.02
N ALA A 150 10.08 3.79 10.19
CA ALA A 150 10.47 5.17 9.89
C ALA A 150 11.63 5.67 10.78
N GLU A 151 11.60 5.37 12.08
CA GLU A 151 12.66 5.72 13.06
C GLU A 151 14.00 5.04 12.74
N ASN A 152 13.99 3.83 12.19
CA ASN A 152 15.17 3.13 11.73
C ASN A 152 15.61 3.52 10.31
N HIS A 153 15.07 4.63 9.78
CA HIS A 153 15.40 5.16 8.45
C HIS A 153 15.14 4.18 7.31
N ILE A 154 14.15 3.32 7.46
CA ILE A 154 13.69 2.41 6.42
C ILE A 154 12.69 3.15 5.54
N PHE A 155 12.97 3.22 4.25
CA PHE A 155 12.07 3.80 3.27
C PHE A 155 10.95 2.79 2.95
N SER A 156 9.81 2.93 3.63
CA SER A 156 8.76 1.91 3.65
C SER A 156 7.53 2.33 2.85
N PHE A 157 6.98 1.37 2.10
CA PHE A 157 5.73 1.45 1.36
C PHE A 157 4.76 0.46 2.00
N ALA A 158 3.74 0.95 2.67
CA ALA A 158 2.77 0.12 3.36
C ALA A 158 1.37 0.33 2.77
N ALA A 159 0.71 -0.76 2.35
CA ALA A 159 -0.70 -0.73 2.01
C ALA A 159 -1.55 -1.19 3.20
N THR A 160 -2.71 -0.57 3.38
CA THR A 160 -3.63 -0.89 4.46
C THR A 160 -5.08 -0.53 4.09
N HIS A 161 -6.03 -1.19 4.75
CA HIS A 161 -7.45 -0.82 4.77
C HIS A 161 -7.83 0.00 6.00
N ASP A 162 -6.95 0.08 7.00
CA ASP A 162 -7.18 0.81 8.24
C ASP A 162 -6.93 2.30 8.03
N VAL A 163 -7.98 3.05 7.78
CA VAL A 163 -7.89 4.50 7.53
C VAL A 163 -7.41 5.29 8.75
N GLU A 164 -7.54 4.74 9.94
CA GLU A 164 -7.06 5.29 11.20
C GLU A 164 -5.53 5.50 11.17
N LEU A 165 -4.80 4.59 10.54
CA LEU A 165 -3.34 4.68 10.39
C LEU A 165 -2.91 5.93 9.61
N THR A 166 -3.75 6.42 8.71
CA THR A 166 -3.45 7.64 7.91
C THR A 166 -3.30 8.88 8.79
N LYS A 167 -4.00 8.91 9.94
CA LYS A 167 -3.91 10.00 10.92
C LYS A 167 -2.79 9.73 11.93
N LEU A 168 -2.69 8.49 12.42
CA LEU A 168 -1.73 8.13 13.46
C LEU A 168 -0.27 8.21 12.98
N LEU A 169 -0.05 8.17 11.66
CA LEU A 169 1.27 8.13 11.03
C LEU A 169 1.56 9.33 10.12
N GLU A 170 0.76 10.40 10.16
CA GLU A 170 0.88 11.54 9.24
C GLU A 170 2.24 12.28 9.32
N ASP A 171 2.88 12.25 10.48
CA ASP A 171 4.21 12.85 10.66
C ASP A 171 5.33 12.03 10.02
N ALA A 172 5.17 10.70 9.95
CA ALA A 172 6.19 9.75 9.51
C ALA A 172 6.00 9.27 8.06
N TYR A 173 4.77 9.33 7.54
CA TYR A 173 4.39 8.81 6.22
C TYR A 173 3.67 9.85 5.38
N GLU A 174 3.86 9.77 4.06
CA GLU A 174 3.04 10.47 3.09
C GLU A 174 1.84 9.60 2.73
N ASN A 175 0.63 10.15 2.87
CA ASN A 175 -0.61 9.45 2.56
C ASN A 175 -0.93 9.51 1.07
N TYR A 176 -1.22 8.35 0.50
CA TYR A 176 -1.73 8.19 -0.86
C TYR A 176 -2.89 7.20 -0.86
N HIS A 177 -3.72 7.25 -1.90
CA HIS A 177 -4.83 6.33 -2.02
C HIS A 177 -5.20 6.05 -3.47
N PHE A 178 -5.91 4.94 -3.66
CA PHE A 178 -6.65 4.65 -4.88
C PHE A 178 -8.13 4.74 -4.62
N GLU A 179 -8.86 5.33 -5.57
CA GLU A 179 -10.31 5.48 -5.52
C GLU A 179 -10.98 4.57 -6.54
N GLU A 180 -12.15 4.05 -6.19
CA GLU A 180 -13.11 3.55 -7.13
C GLU A 180 -14.04 4.68 -7.59
N ARG A 181 -14.47 4.63 -8.84
CA ARG A 181 -15.52 5.50 -9.38
C ARG A 181 -16.80 4.72 -9.54
N ILE A 182 -17.88 5.32 -9.13
CA ILE A 182 -19.22 4.76 -9.27
C ILE A 182 -19.99 5.69 -10.23
N GLU A 183 -20.16 5.25 -11.46
CA GLU A 183 -20.88 5.98 -12.51
C GLU A 183 -21.91 5.04 -13.14
N ASN A 184 -23.13 5.53 -13.38
CA ASN A 184 -24.21 4.77 -14.00
C ASN A 184 -24.49 3.39 -13.39
N ASN A 185 -24.39 3.25 -12.07
CA ASN A 185 -24.53 1.98 -11.37
C ASN A 185 -23.48 0.91 -11.71
N GLU A 186 -22.33 1.33 -12.22
CA GLU A 186 -21.16 0.49 -12.47
C GLU A 186 -19.96 0.97 -11.64
N ILE A 187 -19.15 0.01 -11.17
CA ILE A 187 -17.92 0.30 -10.46
C ILE A 187 -16.77 0.20 -11.44
N SER A 188 -15.99 1.26 -11.52
CA SER A 188 -14.74 1.27 -12.26
C SER A 188 -13.57 1.59 -11.34
N PHE A 189 -12.42 1.01 -11.66
CA PHE A 189 -11.17 1.26 -10.96
C PHE A 189 -10.22 1.98 -11.93
N PRO A 190 -10.08 3.30 -11.82
CA PRO A 190 -9.21 4.07 -12.71
C PRO A 190 -7.73 3.79 -12.50
N TYR A 191 -7.35 3.12 -11.39
CA TYR A 191 -5.97 2.80 -11.00
C TYR A 191 -5.04 4.01 -10.97
N GLN A 192 -5.60 5.19 -10.71
CA GLN A 192 -4.87 6.44 -10.57
C GLN A 192 -4.49 6.67 -9.12
N LEU A 193 -3.20 6.90 -8.87
CA LEU A 193 -2.69 7.22 -7.55
C LEU A 193 -3.05 8.67 -7.18
N CYS A 194 -3.75 8.86 -6.08
CA CYS A 194 -4.14 10.16 -5.55
C CYS A 194 -3.36 10.46 -4.27
N GLN A 195 -2.88 11.69 -4.13
CA GLN A 195 -2.22 12.13 -2.91
C GLN A 195 -3.26 12.45 -1.82
N GLY A 196 -2.91 12.16 -0.56
CA GLY A 196 -3.77 12.40 0.60
C GLY A 196 -4.52 11.16 1.06
N ARG A 197 -5.45 11.35 1.99
CA ARG A 197 -6.25 10.28 2.62
C ARG A 197 -7.45 9.95 1.76
N ALA A 198 -7.81 8.66 1.71
CA ALA A 198 -9.07 8.23 1.09
C ALA A 198 -10.26 8.80 1.87
N ASN A 199 -11.22 9.38 1.15
CA ASN A 199 -12.45 9.94 1.72
C ASN A 199 -13.66 9.01 1.53
N SER A 200 -13.54 7.96 0.72
CA SER A 200 -14.67 7.12 0.33
C SER A 200 -14.82 5.89 1.23
N ARG A 201 -16.06 5.69 1.72
CA ARG A 201 -16.54 4.47 2.36
C ARG A 201 -17.65 3.89 1.49
N ASN A 202 -17.30 3.08 0.50
CA ASN A 202 -18.23 2.69 -0.57
C ASN A 202 -18.91 1.33 -0.33
N ALA A 203 -18.60 0.62 0.78
CA ALA A 203 -19.15 -0.73 1.00
C ALA A 203 -20.69 -0.76 1.00
N ILE A 204 -21.34 0.19 1.68
CA ILE A 204 -22.82 0.23 1.74
C ILE A 204 -23.39 0.61 0.37
N ARG A 205 -22.76 1.54 -0.33
CA ARG A 205 -23.15 1.91 -1.70
C ARG A 205 -23.04 0.74 -2.69
N LEU A 206 -22.06 -0.15 -2.49
CA LEU A 206 -21.95 -1.39 -3.26
C LEU A 206 -23.13 -2.34 -3.03
N LEU A 207 -23.63 -2.45 -1.79
CA LEU A 207 -24.84 -3.23 -1.51
C LEU A 207 -26.05 -2.67 -2.27
N GLN A 208 -26.21 -1.34 -2.29
CA GLN A 208 -27.27 -0.66 -3.04
C GLN A 208 -27.19 -0.99 -4.54
N MET A 209 -25.99 -0.90 -5.14
CA MET A 209 -25.78 -1.21 -6.55
C MET A 209 -26.07 -2.68 -6.90
N LEU A 210 -25.82 -3.61 -5.97
CA LEU A 210 -26.10 -5.03 -6.16
C LEU A 210 -27.57 -5.38 -5.91
N GLY A 211 -28.44 -4.37 -5.65
CA GLY A 211 -29.88 -4.54 -5.53
C GLY A 211 -30.33 -5.11 -4.18
N TYR A 212 -29.53 -4.90 -3.12
CA TYR A 212 -30.00 -5.23 -1.76
C TYR A 212 -31.19 -4.36 -1.37
N GLU A 213 -32.06 -4.89 -0.49
CA GLU A 213 -33.26 -4.20 -0.04
C GLU A 213 -32.92 -2.82 0.58
N GLU A 214 -33.67 -1.79 0.18
CA GLU A 214 -33.50 -0.41 0.65
C GLU A 214 -33.53 -0.32 2.18
N ALA A 215 -34.41 -1.07 2.83
CA ALA A 215 -34.50 -1.10 4.28
C ALA A 215 -33.23 -1.68 4.97
N LEU A 216 -32.49 -2.59 4.30
CA LEU A 216 -31.20 -3.09 4.79
C LEU A 216 -30.14 -2.00 4.66
N ILE A 217 -30.11 -1.32 3.53
CA ILE A 217 -29.14 -0.26 3.24
C ILE A 217 -29.28 0.89 4.25
N GLN A 218 -30.50 1.39 4.46
CA GLN A 218 -30.78 2.45 5.44
C GLN A 218 -30.38 2.05 6.88
N ARG A 219 -30.62 0.80 7.28
CA ARG A 219 -30.16 0.32 8.59
C ARG A 219 -28.63 0.24 8.68
N ALA A 220 -27.94 -0.14 7.60
CA ALA A 220 -26.49 -0.18 7.56
C ALA A 220 -25.88 1.23 7.62
N GLU A 221 -26.44 2.18 6.88
CA GLU A 221 -26.02 3.60 6.91
C GLU A 221 -26.22 4.19 8.29
N LYS A 222 -27.39 3.98 8.90
CA LYS A 222 -27.66 4.46 10.25
C LYS A 222 -26.67 3.90 11.26
N ARG A 223 -26.42 2.58 11.25
CA ARG A 223 -25.43 1.96 12.17
C ARG A 223 -24.03 2.53 11.98
N ALA A 224 -23.63 2.76 10.73
CA ALA A 224 -22.31 3.35 10.43
C ALA A 224 -22.23 4.81 10.94
N SER A 225 -23.29 5.60 10.77
CA SER A 225 -23.37 6.97 11.28
C SER A 225 -23.35 7.01 12.81
N ASP A 226 -24.19 6.19 13.46
CA ASP A 226 -24.25 6.10 14.92
C ASP A 226 -22.87 5.74 15.52
N PHE A 227 -22.16 4.78 14.89
CA PHE A 227 -20.80 4.41 15.33
C PHE A 227 -19.79 5.56 15.17
N ILE A 228 -19.88 6.32 14.09
CA ILE A 228 -18.98 7.47 13.87
C ILE A 228 -19.21 8.55 14.93
N GLU A 229 -20.47 8.78 15.33
CA GLU A 229 -20.84 9.81 16.29
C GLU A 229 -20.60 9.40 17.75
N GLN A 230 -20.86 8.14 18.08
CA GLN A 230 -20.88 7.65 19.48
C GLN A 230 -19.67 6.80 19.85
N GLY A 231 -18.95 6.27 18.88
CA GLY A 231 -17.80 5.36 19.10
C GLY A 231 -18.23 3.93 19.50
N GLU A 232 -19.53 3.63 19.54
CA GLU A 232 -20.08 2.35 19.95
C GLU A 232 -21.13 1.84 18.94
N TRP A 233 -21.22 0.50 18.78
CA TRP A 233 -22.23 -0.11 17.92
C TRP A 233 -23.61 -0.12 18.58
N SER A 234 -24.58 0.51 17.93
CA SER A 234 -25.98 0.39 18.33
C SER A 234 -26.48 -1.04 18.09
N LYS A 235 -27.25 -1.60 19.05
CA LYS A 235 -27.85 -2.95 18.96
C LYS A 235 -28.95 -3.02 17.91
#